data_cbff8dc67d037e1a55bfb0662a5646ad
#
_entry.id   cbff8dc67d037e1a55bfb0662a5646ad
#
_cell.length_a   1.000
_cell.length_b   1.000
_cell.length_c   1.000
_cell.angle_alpha   90.00
_cell.angle_beta   90.00
_cell.angle_gamma   90.00
#
_symmetry.space_group_name_H-M   'P 1'
#
loop_
_entity.id
_entity.type
_entity.pdbx_description
1 polymer ?
#
loop_
_entity_poly.entity_id
_entity_poly.type
_entity_poly.pdbx_seq_one_letter_code
_entity_poly.pdbx_strand_id
1 'polypeptide(L)'
;MGLHRHPPNQSGVVTDAIRAATLVVIPARATVFDLMAVQETIELARELRTPYAVVINSAPAKRDEAESPIVAQARSGLQRFKVPVWSGQITHRSGLALSLASGEGAREFEPESLGAEEIGRLWSAIEKSVKAINGAYESAQSMHRAAA
;
A
#
# COMPACT_ATOMS: atom_id res chain seq x y z
N MET A 1 -9.92 -32.91 -3.24
CA MET A 1 -9.61 -31.71 -4.04
C MET A 1 -10.48 -30.56 -3.55
N GLY A 2 -9.92 -29.73 -2.69
CA GLY A 2 -10.63 -28.56 -2.19
C GLY A 2 -10.52 -27.42 -3.18
N LEU A 3 -11.53 -27.18 -3.98
CA LEU A 3 -11.74 -25.90 -4.61
C LEU A 3 -12.02 -24.91 -3.48
N HIS A 4 -11.03 -24.08 -3.13
CA HIS A 4 -11.26 -22.94 -2.25
C HIS A 4 -12.18 -21.96 -2.98
N ARG A 5 -13.46 -22.20 -2.89
CA ARG A 5 -14.45 -21.20 -3.25
C ARG A 5 -14.44 -20.16 -2.14
N HIS A 6 -13.84 -19.01 -2.40
CA HIS A 6 -14.14 -17.84 -1.59
C HIS A 6 -15.64 -17.65 -1.57
N PRO A 7 -16.27 -17.42 -0.41
CA PRO A 7 -17.70 -17.12 -0.37
C PRO A 7 -17.98 -16.01 -1.37
N PRO A 8 -19.00 -16.11 -2.24
CA PRO A 8 -19.30 -15.12 -3.29
C PRO A 8 -19.41 -13.67 -2.76
N ASN A 9 -19.77 -13.52 -1.49
CA ASN A 9 -19.95 -12.22 -0.84
C ASN A 9 -18.65 -11.50 -0.50
N GLN A 10 -17.54 -12.22 -0.25
CA GLN A 10 -16.26 -11.59 0.10
C GLN A 10 -15.57 -11.01 -1.14
N SER A 11 -15.62 -11.68 -2.27
CA SER A 11 -15.03 -11.16 -3.51
C SER A 11 -15.79 -9.92 -4.01
N GLY A 12 -17.11 -9.87 -3.86
CA GLY A 12 -17.95 -8.73 -4.22
C GLY A 12 -17.65 -7.49 -3.37
N VAL A 13 -17.49 -7.67 -2.06
CA VAL A 13 -17.17 -6.58 -1.12
C VAL A 13 -15.80 -5.98 -1.43
N VAL A 14 -14.79 -6.81 -1.66
CA VAL A 14 -13.43 -6.35 -2.01
C VAL A 14 -13.43 -5.60 -3.34
N THR A 15 -14.11 -6.13 -4.35
CA THR A 15 -14.25 -5.49 -5.66
C THR A 15 -14.93 -4.12 -5.55
N ASP A 16 -16.00 -4.03 -4.78
CA ASP A 16 -16.73 -2.77 -4.58
C ASP A 16 -15.87 -1.75 -3.81
N ALA A 17 -15.12 -2.19 -2.80
CA ALA A 17 -14.21 -1.34 -2.06
C ALA A 17 -13.09 -0.77 -2.96
N ILE A 18 -12.47 -1.61 -3.79
CA ILE A 18 -11.43 -1.18 -4.74
C ILE A 18 -12.02 -0.20 -5.76
N ARG A 19 -13.20 -0.50 -6.31
CA ARG A 19 -13.86 0.37 -7.29
C ARG A 19 -14.19 1.74 -6.72
N ALA A 20 -14.57 1.83 -5.45
CA ALA A 20 -14.91 3.07 -4.76
C ALA A 20 -13.68 3.85 -4.26
N ALA A 21 -12.51 3.25 -4.20
CA ALA A 21 -11.30 3.86 -3.68
C ALA A 21 -10.69 4.87 -4.67
N THR A 22 -10.12 5.94 -4.15
CA THR A 22 -9.26 6.86 -4.91
C THR A 22 -7.87 6.25 -5.11
N LEU A 23 -7.35 5.59 -4.08
CA LEU A 23 -6.07 4.91 -4.07
C LEU A 23 -6.17 3.64 -3.22
N VAL A 24 -5.68 2.53 -3.74
CA VAL A 24 -5.57 1.28 -2.99
C VAL A 24 -4.16 1.13 -2.45
N VAL A 25 -4.01 1.08 -1.13
CA VAL A 25 -2.73 0.85 -0.46
C VAL A 25 -2.65 -0.62 -0.08
N ILE A 26 -1.66 -1.32 -0.60
CA ILE A 26 -1.50 -2.77 -0.44
C ILE A 26 -0.27 -3.06 0.41
N PRO A 27 -0.42 -3.36 1.70
CA PRO A 27 0.71 -3.75 2.53
C PRO A 27 1.16 -5.17 2.21
N ALA A 28 2.47 -5.36 2.09
CA ALA A 28 3.08 -6.67 1.87
C ALA A 28 4.41 -6.78 2.61
N ARG A 29 4.64 -7.90 3.26
CA ARG A 29 5.99 -8.24 3.74
C ARG A 29 6.88 -8.62 2.56
N ALA A 30 8.18 -8.44 2.73
CA ALA A 30 9.17 -8.71 1.68
C ALA A 30 9.48 -10.21 1.54
N THR A 31 8.48 -11.07 1.64
CA THR A 31 8.61 -12.51 1.44
C THR A 31 7.91 -12.95 0.16
N VAL A 32 8.38 -14.03 -0.45
CA VAL A 32 7.77 -14.59 -1.67
C VAL A 32 6.30 -14.90 -1.46
N PHE A 33 5.95 -15.49 -0.31
CA PHE A 33 4.55 -15.85 -0.01
C PHE A 33 3.63 -14.65 0.12
N ASP A 34 4.09 -13.58 0.79
CA ASP A 34 3.31 -12.37 0.93
C ASP A 34 3.16 -11.65 -0.42
N LEU A 35 4.20 -11.62 -1.24
CA LEU A 35 4.15 -11.03 -2.59
C LEU A 35 3.20 -11.80 -3.50
N MET A 36 3.16 -13.11 -3.41
CA MET A 36 2.17 -13.93 -4.12
C MET A 36 0.75 -13.67 -3.63
N ALA A 37 0.56 -13.51 -2.32
CA ALA A 37 -0.76 -13.27 -1.73
C ALA A 37 -1.39 -11.94 -2.17
N VAL A 38 -0.59 -10.91 -2.43
CA VAL A 38 -1.10 -9.60 -2.88
C VAL A 38 -1.30 -9.52 -4.40
N GLN A 39 -0.85 -10.49 -5.15
CA GLN A 39 -0.94 -10.49 -6.62
C GLN A 39 -2.38 -10.36 -7.10
N GLU A 40 -3.29 -11.11 -6.50
CA GLU A 40 -4.72 -11.07 -6.84
C GLU A 40 -5.31 -9.66 -6.65
N THR A 41 -4.97 -9.00 -5.56
CA THR A 41 -5.40 -7.62 -5.29
C THR A 41 -4.82 -6.64 -6.31
N ILE A 42 -3.56 -6.81 -6.70
CA ILE A 42 -2.92 -6.00 -7.74
C ILE A 42 -3.63 -6.17 -9.08
N GLU A 43 -3.90 -7.40 -9.48
CA GLU A 43 -4.60 -7.72 -10.73
C GLU A 43 -6.00 -7.11 -10.75
N LEU A 44 -6.74 -7.23 -9.65
CA LEU A 44 -8.08 -6.68 -9.52
C LEU A 44 -8.06 -5.13 -9.60
N ALA A 45 -7.11 -4.47 -8.94
CA ALA A 45 -6.96 -3.03 -9.03
C ALA A 45 -6.65 -2.57 -10.48
N ARG A 46 -5.82 -3.33 -11.20
CA ARG A 46 -5.53 -3.09 -12.61
C ARG A 46 -6.75 -3.25 -13.50
N GLU A 47 -7.51 -4.33 -13.33
CA GLU A 47 -8.75 -4.57 -14.08
C GLU A 47 -9.77 -3.44 -13.88
N LEU A 48 -9.92 -3.00 -12.63
CA LEU A 48 -10.84 -1.92 -12.27
C LEU A 48 -10.28 -0.52 -12.58
N ARG A 49 -9.03 -0.43 -13.06
CA ARG A 49 -8.33 0.83 -13.34
C ARG A 49 -8.30 1.79 -12.14
N THR A 50 -8.23 1.23 -10.95
CA THR A 50 -8.08 1.98 -9.73
C THR A 50 -6.60 2.15 -9.41
N PRO A 51 -6.12 3.37 -9.12
CA PRO A 51 -4.74 3.60 -8.70
C PRO A 51 -4.41 2.78 -7.45
N TYR A 52 -3.21 2.21 -7.42
CA TYR A 52 -2.74 1.40 -6.30
C TYR A 52 -1.24 1.56 -6.09
N ALA A 53 -0.79 1.24 -4.90
CA ALA A 53 0.63 1.15 -4.57
C ALA A 53 0.87 0.09 -3.50
N VAL A 54 1.99 -0.61 -3.60
CA VAL A 54 2.44 -1.56 -2.58
C VAL A 54 3.30 -0.83 -1.55
N VAL A 55 3.09 -1.16 -0.30
CA VAL A 55 3.89 -0.69 0.84
C VAL A 55 4.60 -1.88 1.46
N ILE A 56 5.93 -1.84 1.50
CA ILE A 56 6.71 -2.86 2.21
C ILE A 56 6.48 -2.70 3.71
N ASN A 57 5.81 -3.67 4.30
CA ASN A 57 5.40 -3.67 5.69
C ASN A 57 6.18 -4.70 6.50
N SER A 58 6.27 -4.49 7.79
CA SER A 58 7.00 -5.39 8.70
C SER A 58 8.42 -5.71 8.22
N ALA A 59 9.09 -4.74 7.64
CA ALA A 59 10.42 -4.91 7.08
C ALA A 59 11.48 -5.06 8.16
N PRO A 60 12.57 -5.81 7.91
CA PRO A 60 13.74 -5.76 8.76
C PRO A 60 14.31 -4.33 8.84
N ALA A 61 14.87 -3.99 9.99
CA ALA A 61 15.48 -2.68 10.19
C ALA A 61 16.60 -2.41 9.17
N LYS A 62 16.69 -1.18 8.72
CA LYS A 62 17.80 -0.71 7.90
C LYS A 62 19.09 -0.74 8.71
N ARG A 63 20.20 -0.99 8.02
CA ARG A 63 21.56 -0.86 8.57
C ARG A 63 22.30 0.21 7.77
N ASP A 64 22.84 1.20 8.46
CA ASP A 64 23.55 2.32 7.82
C ASP A 64 22.76 2.96 6.66
N GLU A 65 21.47 3.21 6.91
CA GLU A 65 20.49 3.74 5.93
C GLU A 65 20.19 2.80 4.74
N ALA A 66 20.82 1.64 4.67
CA ALA A 66 20.59 0.66 3.62
C ALA A 66 19.46 -0.30 3.96
N GLU A 67 18.60 -0.57 3.00
CA GLU A 67 17.58 -1.60 3.11
C GLU A 67 18.21 -2.99 3.27
N SER A 68 17.51 -3.87 3.97
CA SER A 68 17.92 -5.27 4.03
C SER A 68 17.87 -5.92 2.64
N PRO A 69 18.74 -6.90 2.35
CA PRO A 69 18.76 -7.57 1.04
C PRO A 69 17.40 -8.14 0.61
N ILE A 70 16.59 -8.63 1.55
CA ILE A 70 15.28 -9.18 1.25
C ILE A 70 14.30 -8.08 0.77
N VAL A 71 14.38 -6.89 1.35
CA VAL A 71 13.56 -5.74 0.93
C VAL A 71 13.98 -5.27 -0.46
N ALA A 72 15.29 -5.12 -0.69
CA ALA A 72 15.83 -4.71 -1.99
C ALA A 72 15.44 -5.71 -3.09
N GLN A 73 15.49 -7.00 -2.81
CA GLN A 73 15.08 -8.05 -3.75
C GLN A 73 13.58 -8.00 -4.04
N ALA A 74 12.74 -7.78 -3.02
CA ALA A 74 11.31 -7.62 -3.20
C ALA A 74 10.97 -6.42 -4.08
N ARG A 75 11.63 -5.27 -3.86
CA ARG A 75 11.45 -4.09 -4.71
C ARG A 75 11.81 -4.36 -6.15
N SER A 76 12.97 -5.00 -6.40
CA SER A 76 13.40 -5.35 -7.75
C SER A 76 12.41 -6.27 -8.45
N GLY A 77 11.86 -7.24 -7.74
CA GLY A 77 10.82 -8.14 -8.26
C GLY A 77 9.55 -7.38 -8.66
N LEU A 78 9.05 -6.53 -7.79
CA LEU A 78 7.86 -5.72 -8.05
C LEU A 78 8.08 -4.75 -9.22
N GLN A 79 9.24 -4.14 -9.32
CA GLN A 79 9.59 -3.22 -10.42
C GLN A 79 9.59 -3.93 -11.78
N ARG A 80 10.04 -5.18 -11.86
CA ARG A 80 9.99 -5.97 -13.10
C ARG A 80 8.57 -6.12 -13.65
N PHE A 81 7.60 -6.19 -12.77
CA PHE A 81 6.17 -6.29 -13.13
C PHE A 81 5.48 -4.92 -13.19
N LYS A 82 6.26 -3.83 -13.14
CA LYS A 82 5.75 -2.45 -13.17
C LYS A 82 4.72 -2.16 -12.07
N VAL A 83 4.89 -2.77 -10.91
CA VAL A 83 4.07 -2.52 -9.74
C VAL A 83 4.58 -1.27 -9.04
N PRO A 84 3.74 -0.25 -8.83
CA PRO A 84 4.14 0.91 -8.06
C PRO A 84 4.35 0.54 -6.60
N VAL A 85 5.53 0.88 -6.06
CA VAL A 85 5.93 0.59 -4.67
C VAL A 85 6.34 1.90 -4.01
N TRP A 86 5.81 2.17 -2.83
CA TRP A 86 6.29 3.29 -2.03
C TRP A 86 7.79 3.14 -1.72
N SER A 87 8.54 4.23 -1.85
CA SER A 87 10.00 4.23 -1.65
C SER A 87 10.46 4.00 -0.22
N GLY A 88 9.59 4.24 0.77
CA GLY A 88 9.85 3.96 2.17
C GLY A 88 9.51 2.52 2.55
N GLN A 89 9.61 2.24 3.85
CA GLN A 89 9.19 0.98 4.44
C GLN A 89 8.58 1.23 5.82
N ILE A 90 7.72 0.32 6.26
CA ILE A 90 7.31 0.23 7.65
C ILE A 90 8.10 -0.89 8.29
N THR A 91 9.03 -0.54 9.15
CA THR A 91 9.90 -1.50 9.83
C THR A 91 9.13 -2.24 10.92
N HIS A 92 9.41 -3.52 11.07
CA HIS A 92 8.84 -4.32 12.16
C HIS A 92 9.33 -3.78 13.52
N ARG A 93 8.40 -3.28 14.33
CA ARG A 93 8.68 -2.69 15.64
C ARG A 93 7.60 -3.09 16.64
N SER A 94 8.02 -3.49 17.84
CA SER A 94 7.08 -3.82 18.92
C SER A 94 6.19 -2.64 19.32
N GLY A 95 6.69 -1.41 19.24
CA GLY A 95 5.92 -0.20 19.54
C GLY A 95 4.67 -0.04 18.68
N LEU A 96 4.72 -0.46 17.41
CA LEU A 96 3.54 -0.44 16.52
C LEU A 96 2.46 -1.42 16.98
N ALA A 97 2.84 -2.62 17.41
CA ALA A 97 1.90 -3.60 17.96
C ALA A 97 1.32 -3.14 19.30
N LEU A 98 2.14 -2.55 20.16
CA LEU A 98 1.71 -2.02 21.46
C LEU A 98 0.75 -0.84 21.30
N SER A 99 0.95 0.03 20.33
CA SER A 99 0.04 1.15 20.08
C SER A 99 -1.37 0.67 19.75
N LEU A 100 -1.49 -0.37 18.93
CA LEU A 100 -2.78 -0.99 18.61
C LEU A 100 -3.45 -1.61 19.86
N ALA A 101 -2.68 -2.24 20.73
CA ALA A 101 -3.20 -2.79 21.98
C ALA A 101 -3.75 -1.71 22.92
N SER A 102 -3.19 -0.50 22.85
CA SER A 102 -3.67 0.67 23.60
C SER A 102 -4.83 1.41 22.94
N GLY A 103 -5.17 1.05 21.70
CA GLY A 103 -6.16 1.77 20.89
C GLY A 103 -5.66 3.13 20.40
N GLU A 104 -4.36 3.32 20.34
CA GLU A 104 -3.71 4.56 19.91
C GLU A 104 -3.02 4.36 18.56
N GLY A 105 -2.94 5.42 17.75
CA GLY A 105 -2.07 5.44 16.57
C GLY A 105 -0.60 5.54 16.97
N ALA A 106 0.32 5.15 16.09
CA ALA A 106 1.76 5.16 16.36
C ALA A 106 2.27 6.53 16.81
N ARG A 107 1.73 7.61 16.25
CA ARG A 107 2.13 8.98 16.58
C ARG A 107 1.53 9.48 17.89
N GLU A 108 0.45 8.89 18.35
CA GLU A 108 -0.16 9.17 19.65
C GLU A 108 0.58 8.43 20.76
N PHE A 109 0.90 7.17 20.51
CA PHE A 109 1.55 6.27 21.47
C PHE A 109 3.02 6.65 21.75
N GLU A 110 3.80 6.81 20.70
CA GLU A 110 5.23 7.16 20.77
C GLU A 110 5.59 8.19 19.70
N PRO A 111 5.24 9.47 19.88
CA PRO A 111 5.39 10.49 18.82
C PRO A 111 6.82 10.70 18.33
N GLU A 112 7.82 10.48 19.18
CA GLU A 112 9.24 10.65 18.85
C GLU A 112 9.90 9.37 18.33
N SER A 113 9.15 8.29 18.16
CA SER A 113 9.70 7.01 17.69
C SER A 113 9.95 6.98 16.19
N LEU A 114 10.89 6.13 15.76
CA LEU A 114 11.13 5.88 14.34
C LEU A 114 9.91 5.27 13.65
N GLY A 115 9.13 4.47 14.37
CA GLY A 115 7.86 3.92 13.86
C GLY A 115 6.84 5.02 13.56
N ALA A 116 6.69 5.98 14.45
CA ALA A 116 5.83 7.15 14.23
C ALA A 116 6.28 7.99 13.03
N GLU A 117 7.59 8.15 12.85
CA GLU A 117 8.17 8.85 11.71
C GLU A 117 7.88 8.14 10.39
N GLU A 118 8.08 6.82 10.33
CA GLU A 118 7.79 6.02 9.14
C GLU A 118 6.31 6.08 8.75
N ILE A 119 5.40 5.95 9.71
CA ILE A 119 3.94 6.09 9.49
C ILE A 119 3.62 7.51 9.00
N GLY A 120 4.23 8.53 9.56
CA GLY A 120 4.05 9.92 9.14
C GLY A 120 4.49 10.16 7.69
N ARG A 121 5.60 9.58 7.28
CA ARG A 121 6.11 9.64 5.89
C ARG A 121 5.17 8.91 4.93
N LEU A 122 4.66 7.74 5.32
CA LEU A 122 3.68 7.01 4.52
C LEU A 122 2.41 7.83 4.33
N TRP A 123 1.89 8.42 5.41
CA TRP A 123 0.70 9.26 5.34
C TRP A 123 0.90 10.46 4.38
N SER A 124 2.03 11.13 4.48
CA SER A 124 2.36 12.25 3.57
C SER A 124 2.43 11.81 2.11
N ALA A 125 2.99 10.62 1.84
CA ALA A 125 3.03 10.04 0.49
C ALA A 125 1.62 9.73 -0.04
N ILE A 126 0.75 9.17 0.80
CA ILE A 126 -0.66 8.90 0.46
C ILE A 126 -1.39 10.20 0.12
N GLU A 127 -1.29 11.22 0.97
CA GLU A 127 -1.93 12.51 0.73
C GLU A 127 -1.48 13.14 -0.58
N LYS A 128 -0.18 13.13 -0.85
CA LYS A 128 0.39 13.65 -2.10
C LYS A 128 -0.13 12.89 -3.32
N SER A 129 -0.21 11.57 -3.24
CA SER A 129 -0.72 10.73 -4.33
C SER A 129 -2.20 10.97 -4.57
N VAL A 130 -3.01 11.06 -3.52
CA VAL A 130 -4.45 11.34 -3.63
C VAL A 130 -4.70 12.71 -4.26
N LYS A 131 -3.97 13.74 -3.85
CA LYS A 131 -4.06 15.07 -4.47
C LYS A 131 -3.70 15.05 -5.96
N ALA A 132 -2.66 14.31 -6.34
CA ALA A 132 -2.26 14.18 -7.74
C ALA A 132 -3.32 13.44 -8.57
N ILE A 133 -3.92 12.38 -8.04
CA ILE A 133 -4.98 11.61 -8.70
C ILE A 133 -6.22 12.50 -8.90
N ASN A 134 -6.66 13.22 -7.89
CA ASN A 134 -7.81 14.12 -7.96
C ASN A 134 -7.56 15.27 -8.94
N GLY A 135 -6.38 15.87 -8.93
CA GLY A 135 -6.00 16.93 -9.87
C GLY A 135 -6.00 16.46 -11.34
N ALA A 136 -5.51 15.26 -11.59
CA ALA A 136 -5.54 14.65 -12.92
C ALA A 136 -6.98 14.40 -13.40
N TYR A 137 -7.85 13.94 -12.51
CA TYR A 137 -9.27 13.71 -12.81
C TYR A 137 -10.02 15.00 -13.16
N GLU A 138 -9.83 16.05 -12.37
CA GLU A 138 -10.40 17.38 -12.62
C GLU A 138 -9.93 17.97 -13.96
N SER A 139 -8.65 17.84 -14.27
CA SER A 139 -8.06 18.28 -15.53
C SER A 139 -8.68 17.54 -16.73
N ALA A 140 -8.84 16.24 -16.63
CA ALA A 140 -9.46 15.43 -17.67
C ALA A 140 -10.93 15.81 -17.90
N GLN A 141 -11.68 16.08 -16.83
CA GLN A 141 -13.06 16.55 -16.93
C GLN A 141 -13.15 17.94 -17.59
N SER A 142 -12.26 18.85 -17.24
CA SER A 142 -12.22 20.19 -17.81
C SER A 142 -11.91 20.16 -19.31
N MET A 143 -10.98 19.32 -19.73
CA MET A 143 -10.65 19.10 -21.14
C MET A 143 -11.83 18.52 -21.92
N HIS A 144 -12.56 17.58 -21.33
CA HIS A 144 -13.73 16.97 -21.96
C HIS A 144 -14.88 17.98 -22.15
N ARG A 145 -15.10 18.84 -21.16
CA ARG A 145 -16.10 19.92 -21.26
C ARG A 145 -15.71 20.98 -22.29
N ALA A 146 -14.42 21.28 -22.43
CA ALA A 146 -13.94 22.25 -23.41
C ALA A 146 -14.00 21.71 -24.85
N ALA A 147 -13.96 20.39 -25.03
CA ALA A 147 -14.06 19.71 -26.35
C ALA A 147 -15.51 19.46 -26.80
N ALA A 148 -16.48 19.64 -25.91
CA ALA A 148 -17.91 19.47 -26.19
C ALA A 148 -18.54 20.82 -26.59
#